data_b9ef6f1352c3789676ca6222c0dde9ca
#
_entry.id   b9ef6f1352c3789676ca6222c0dde9ca
#
_cell.length_a   1.000
_cell.length_b   1.000
_cell.length_c   1.000
_cell.angle_alpha   90.00
_cell.angle_beta   90.00
_cell.angle_gamma   90.00
#
_symmetry.space_group_name_H-M   'P 1'
#
loop_
_entity.id
_entity.type
_entity.pdbx_description
1 polymer ?
#
loop_
_entity_poly.entity_id
_entity_poly.type
_entity_poly.pdbx_seq_one_letter_code
_entity_poly.pdbx_strand_id
1 'polypeptide(L)'
;MDYEVSISEDGRYVLVKVNRPMTHELGLECGRAATDLGKRSDIKRFLFDLRHAPNIETVLPNYEFAYKGLESFGFPRDSRSALLTDPDDRSHDFMETLFVNAGYFVRIFSDEKSAVAWLNL
;
A
#
# COMPACT_ATOMS: atom_id res chain seq x y z
N MET A 1 3.71 -9.19 15.41
CA MET A 1 3.14 -7.95 14.87
C MET A 1 2.33 -8.24 13.62
N ASP A 2 1.23 -7.56 13.46
CA ASP A 2 0.37 -7.73 12.29
C ASP A 2 1.00 -7.17 11.03
N TYR A 3 1.92 -6.25 11.17
CA TYR A 3 2.65 -5.65 10.06
C TYR A 3 4.01 -5.15 10.51
N GLU A 4 4.88 -4.94 9.53
CA GLU A 4 6.22 -4.39 9.74
C GLU A 4 6.45 -3.29 8.72
N VAL A 5 7.00 -2.15 9.17
CA VAL A 5 7.33 -1.02 8.30
C VAL A 5 8.83 -0.75 8.40
N SER A 6 9.51 -0.74 7.27
CA SER A 6 10.97 -0.52 7.22
C SER A 6 11.36 0.17 5.92
N ILE A 7 12.61 0.59 5.83
CA ILE A 7 13.18 1.14 4.60
C ILE A 7 13.89 -0.01 3.87
N SER A 8 13.78 -0.08 2.55
CA SER A 8 14.48 -1.08 1.74
C SER A 8 15.98 -1.00 1.95
N GLU A 9 16.71 -2.09 1.68
CA GLU A 9 18.16 -2.14 1.86
C GLU A 9 18.88 -1.05 1.06
N ASP A 10 18.40 -0.75 -0.14
CA ASP A 10 19.00 0.30 -1.00
C ASP A 10 18.51 1.70 -0.67
N GLY A 11 17.60 1.85 0.31
CA GLY A 11 17.11 3.15 0.75
C GLY A 11 16.09 3.81 -0.18
N ARG A 12 15.60 3.11 -1.20
CA ARG A 12 14.78 3.70 -2.25
C ARG A 12 13.30 3.71 -1.98
N TYR A 13 12.80 2.78 -1.16
CA TYR A 13 11.37 2.71 -0.88
C TYR A 13 11.09 2.27 0.54
N VAL A 14 9.90 2.60 1.01
CA VAL A 14 9.37 2.10 2.28
C VAL A 14 8.74 0.74 2.02
N LEU A 15 9.10 -0.26 2.80
CA LEU A 15 8.55 -1.61 2.71
C LEU A 15 7.56 -1.83 3.85
N VAL A 16 6.34 -2.22 3.50
CA VAL A 16 5.29 -2.58 4.47
C VAL A 16 4.91 -4.04 4.23
N LYS A 17 5.18 -4.90 5.20
CA LYS A 17 4.76 -6.31 5.15
C LYS A 17 3.55 -6.49 6.06
N VAL A 18 2.47 -7.02 5.52
CA VAL A 18 1.24 -7.26 6.27
C VAL A 18 1.03 -8.77 6.40
N ASN A 19 0.80 -9.24 7.62
CA ASN A 19 0.80 -10.67 7.94
C ASN A 19 -0.57 -11.20 8.38
N ARG A 20 -1.64 -10.50 8.07
CA ARG A 20 -3.01 -10.94 8.37
C ARG A 20 -3.98 -10.32 7.36
N PRO A 21 -5.23 -10.81 7.29
CA PRO A 21 -6.20 -10.23 6.36
C PRO A 21 -6.34 -8.71 6.54
N MET A 22 -6.41 -8.02 5.42
CA MET A 22 -6.47 -6.56 5.40
C MET A 22 -7.88 -6.07 5.71
N THR A 23 -7.98 -5.12 6.63
CA THR A 23 -9.21 -4.42 6.98
C THR A 23 -8.99 -2.92 6.86
N HIS A 24 -10.09 -2.16 6.90
CA HIS A 24 -10.02 -0.70 6.91
C HIS A 24 -9.15 -0.19 8.07
N GLU A 25 -9.37 -0.73 9.25
CA GLU A 25 -8.62 -0.33 10.45
C GLU A 25 -7.13 -0.63 10.35
N LEU A 26 -6.78 -1.83 9.88
CA LEU A 26 -5.39 -2.21 9.69
C LEU A 26 -4.73 -1.35 8.60
N GLY A 27 -5.47 -1.04 7.54
CA GLY A 27 -5.01 -0.15 6.49
C GLY A 27 -4.68 1.25 7.01
N LEU A 28 -5.52 1.81 7.89
CA LEU A 28 -5.24 3.09 8.52
C LEU A 28 -3.98 3.03 9.38
N GLU A 29 -3.80 1.96 10.14
CA GLU A 29 -2.64 1.77 10.99
C GLU A 29 -1.34 1.69 10.20
N CYS A 30 -1.25 0.73 9.29
CA CYS A 30 -0.02 0.52 8.53
C CYS A 30 0.23 1.64 7.53
N GLY A 31 -0.81 2.22 6.95
CA GLY A 31 -0.69 3.36 6.04
C GLY A 31 -0.15 4.60 6.74
N ARG A 32 -0.63 4.87 7.95
CA ARG A 32 -0.12 5.98 8.76
C ARG A 32 1.35 5.77 9.12
N ALA A 33 1.71 4.57 9.57
CA ALA A 33 3.10 4.25 9.92
C ALA A 33 4.02 4.39 8.70
N ALA A 34 3.59 3.90 7.54
CA ALA A 34 4.36 4.03 6.30
C ALA A 34 4.54 5.48 5.89
N THR A 35 3.47 6.27 5.98
CA THR A 35 3.50 7.70 5.65
C THR A 35 4.48 8.45 6.55
N ASP A 36 4.45 8.18 7.85
CA ASP A 36 5.35 8.83 8.80
C ASP A 36 6.81 8.50 8.52
N LEU A 37 7.12 7.23 8.23
CA LEU A 37 8.48 6.82 7.91
C LEU A 37 8.94 7.45 6.59
N GLY A 38 8.09 7.48 5.58
CA GLY A 38 8.38 8.10 4.30
C GLY A 38 8.71 9.58 4.43
N LYS A 39 7.93 10.31 5.23
CA LYS A 39 8.16 11.74 5.47
C LYS A 39 9.47 11.98 6.20
N ARG A 40 9.77 11.21 7.24
CA ARG A 40 11.02 11.34 7.99
C ARG A 40 12.25 11.02 7.17
N SER A 41 12.11 10.16 6.18
CA SER A 41 13.22 9.66 5.35
C SER A 41 13.26 10.30 3.96
N ASP A 42 12.33 11.19 3.65
CA ASP A 42 12.16 11.83 2.33
C ASP A 42 12.01 10.77 1.22
N ILE A 43 11.16 9.78 1.45
CA ILE A 43 10.86 8.69 0.50
C ILE A 43 9.39 8.77 0.12
N LYS A 44 9.11 8.72 -1.20
CA LYS A 44 7.75 8.75 -1.76
C LYS A 44 7.46 7.53 -2.62
N ARG A 45 8.17 6.43 -2.36
CA ARG A 45 7.96 5.15 -3.01
C ARG A 45 7.66 4.11 -1.93
N PHE A 46 6.61 3.33 -2.13
CA PHE A 46 6.11 2.39 -1.13
C PHE A 46 5.87 1.03 -1.77
N LEU A 47 6.35 -0.02 -1.12
CA LEU A 47 6.02 -1.40 -1.50
C LEU A 47 5.22 -2.02 -0.36
N PHE A 48 3.95 -2.32 -0.64
CA PHE A 48 3.08 -3.01 0.31
C PHE A 48 3.05 -4.49 -0.07
N ASP A 49 3.70 -5.31 0.76
CA ASP A 49 3.73 -6.76 0.56
C ASP A 49 2.47 -7.35 1.22
N LEU A 50 1.49 -7.65 0.38
CA LEU A 50 0.17 -8.13 0.79
C LEU A 50 -0.03 -9.61 0.44
N ARG A 51 1.06 -10.35 0.23
CA ARG A 51 0.96 -11.77 -0.17
C ARG A 51 0.29 -12.65 0.87
N HIS A 52 0.23 -12.21 2.13
CA HIS A 52 -0.44 -12.93 3.21
C HIS A 52 -1.57 -12.10 3.83
N ALA A 53 -2.09 -11.14 3.06
CA ALA A 53 -3.03 -10.15 3.58
C ALA A 53 -4.19 -9.91 2.59
N PRO A 54 -5.04 -10.90 2.33
CA PRO A 54 -6.19 -10.67 1.46
C PRO A 54 -7.10 -9.59 2.04
N ASN A 55 -7.72 -8.81 1.17
CA ASN A 55 -8.66 -7.78 1.58
C ASN A 55 -10.01 -8.43 1.88
N ILE A 56 -10.45 -8.33 3.13
CA ILE A 56 -11.71 -8.92 3.59
C ILE A 56 -12.81 -7.87 3.84
N GLU A 57 -12.54 -6.62 3.50
CA GLU A 57 -13.54 -5.56 3.68
C GLU A 57 -14.61 -5.57 2.61
N THR A 58 -15.78 -5.01 2.95
CA THR A 58 -16.88 -4.80 2.02
C THR A 58 -16.67 -3.51 1.22
N VAL A 59 -17.61 -3.21 0.32
CA VAL A 59 -17.48 -2.10 -0.64
C VAL A 59 -17.34 -0.75 0.05
N LEU A 60 -18.22 -0.43 1.01
CA LEU A 60 -18.23 0.90 1.62
C LEU A 60 -16.96 1.24 2.41
N PRO A 61 -16.44 0.37 3.30
CA PRO A 61 -15.17 0.65 3.96
C PRO A 61 -14.00 0.81 2.99
N ASN A 62 -13.98 0.06 1.89
CA ASN A 62 -12.94 0.22 0.85
C ASN A 62 -13.02 1.61 0.22
N TYR A 63 -14.22 2.07 -0.08
CA TYR A 63 -14.45 3.41 -0.63
C TYR A 63 -13.98 4.49 0.33
N GLU A 64 -14.36 4.37 1.59
CA GLU A 64 -13.97 5.33 2.62
C GLU A 64 -12.45 5.39 2.79
N PHE A 65 -11.78 4.24 2.74
CA PHE A 65 -10.33 4.21 2.85
C PHE A 65 -9.67 4.94 1.69
N ALA A 66 -10.09 4.68 0.47
CA ALA A 66 -9.48 5.28 -0.73
C ALA A 66 -9.71 6.80 -0.80
N TYR A 67 -10.90 7.26 -0.43
CA TYR A 67 -11.27 8.66 -0.62
C TYR A 67 -11.11 9.52 0.63
N LYS A 68 -11.07 8.92 1.82
CA LYS A 68 -10.97 9.66 3.08
C LYS A 68 -9.83 9.17 3.96
N GLY A 69 -9.60 7.87 4.02
CA GLY A 69 -8.60 7.28 4.90
C GLY A 69 -7.20 7.76 4.60
N LEU A 70 -6.76 7.64 3.35
CA LEU A 70 -5.43 8.07 2.94
C LEU A 70 -5.21 9.56 3.16
N GLU A 71 -6.23 10.35 2.89
CA GLU A 71 -6.17 11.80 3.09
C GLU A 71 -6.08 12.16 4.58
N SER A 72 -6.72 11.38 5.45
CA SER A 72 -6.76 11.65 6.89
C SER A 72 -5.39 11.64 7.54
N PHE A 73 -4.43 10.88 7.01
CA PHE A 73 -3.05 10.87 7.52
C PHE A 73 -2.04 11.45 6.53
N GLY A 74 -2.52 12.10 5.48
CA GLY A 74 -1.65 12.84 4.56
C GLY A 74 -0.80 11.99 3.65
N PHE A 75 -1.34 10.84 3.18
CA PHE A 75 -0.59 10.01 2.22
C PHE A 75 -0.32 10.83 0.96
N PRO A 76 0.95 10.90 0.48
CA PRO A 76 1.29 11.82 -0.62
C PRO A 76 0.75 11.32 -1.96
N ARG A 77 0.05 12.20 -2.70
CA ARG A 77 -0.44 11.89 -4.04
C ARG A 77 0.66 11.84 -5.09
N ASP A 78 1.79 12.49 -4.82
CA ASP A 78 2.96 12.46 -5.70
C ASP A 78 3.90 11.28 -5.38
N SER A 79 3.37 10.24 -4.77
CA SER A 79 4.09 9.00 -4.46
C SER A 79 3.75 7.91 -5.47
N ARG A 80 4.50 6.80 -5.42
CA ARG A 80 4.18 5.54 -6.10
C ARG A 80 4.04 4.43 -5.08
N SER A 81 2.98 3.65 -5.20
CA SER A 81 2.73 2.51 -4.32
C SER A 81 2.52 1.25 -5.14
N ALA A 82 3.38 0.27 -4.93
CA ALA A 82 3.22 -1.06 -5.52
C ALA A 82 2.55 -1.96 -4.49
N LEU A 83 1.48 -2.64 -4.89
CA LEU A 83 0.81 -3.64 -4.08
C LEU A 83 1.24 -5.01 -4.59
N LEU A 84 2.00 -5.75 -3.79
CA LEU A 84 2.49 -7.08 -4.15
C LEU A 84 1.53 -8.11 -3.58
N THR A 85 0.86 -8.85 -4.46
CA THR A 85 -0.16 -9.85 -4.09
C THR A 85 0.21 -11.21 -4.66
N ASP A 86 -0.39 -12.27 -4.13
CA ASP A 86 -0.29 -13.59 -4.78
C ASP A 86 -1.05 -13.55 -6.10
N PRO A 87 -0.60 -14.32 -7.12
CA PRO A 87 -1.27 -14.32 -8.43
C PRO A 87 -2.74 -14.73 -8.36
N ASP A 88 -3.11 -15.56 -7.40
CA ASP A 88 -4.48 -16.05 -7.23
C ASP A 88 -5.35 -15.13 -6.38
N ASP A 89 -4.77 -14.13 -5.74
CA ASP A 89 -5.51 -13.21 -4.88
C ASP A 89 -5.96 -11.99 -5.68
N ARG A 90 -7.28 -11.91 -5.94
CA ARG A 90 -7.89 -10.80 -6.67
C ARG A 90 -8.59 -9.82 -5.73
N SER A 91 -8.44 -10.00 -4.40
CA SER A 91 -9.17 -9.22 -3.40
C SER A 91 -8.78 -7.75 -3.34
N HIS A 92 -7.64 -7.38 -3.91
CA HIS A 92 -7.15 -5.99 -3.92
C HIS A 92 -7.46 -5.25 -5.23
N ASP A 93 -8.00 -5.92 -6.23
CA ASP A 93 -8.24 -5.32 -7.56
C ASP A 93 -9.17 -4.11 -7.49
N PHE A 94 -10.23 -4.20 -6.72
CA PHE A 94 -11.18 -3.10 -6.55
C PHE A 94 -10.51 -1.89 -5.90
N MET A 95 -9.65 -2.12 -4.90
CA MET A 95 -8.94 -1.04 -4.23
C MET A 95 -7.97 -0.33 -5.17
N GLU A 96 -7.29 -1.05 -6.04
CA GLU A 96 -6.42 -0.43 -7.04
C GLU A 96 -7.20 0.58 -7.88
N THR A 97 -8.39 0.19 -8.35
CA THR A 97 -9.26 1.08 -9.12
C THR A 97 -9.66 2.31 -8.32
N LEU A 98 -10.06 2.13 -7.06
CA LEU A 98 -10.47 3.24 -6.20
C LEU A 98 -9.32 4.20 -5.93
N PHE A 99 -8.11 3.68 -5.65
CA PHE A 99 -6.94 4.52 -5.40
C PHE A 99 -6.59 5.37 -6.63
N VAL A 100 -6.58 4.75 -7.80
CA VAL A 100 -6.28 5.46 -9.05
C VAL A 100 -7.33 6.56 -9.29
N ASN A 101 -8.60 6.24 -9.11
CA ASN A 101 -9.67 7.21 -9.27
C ASN A 101 -9.61 8.35 -8.24
N ALA A 102 -9.06 8.08 -7.06
CA ALA A 102 -8.87 9.09 -6.02
C ALA A 102 -7.61 9.96 -6.23
N GLY A 103 -6.83 9.68 -7.27
CA GLY A 103 -5.66 10.49 -7.63
C GLY A 103 -4.33 9.99 -7.11
N TYR A 104 -4.22 8.71 -6.76
CA TYR A 104 -2.98 8.11 -6.29
C TYR A 104 -2.37 7.20 -7.38
N PHE A 105 -1.04 7.11 -7.41
CA PHE A 105 -0.33 6.20 -8.30
C PHE A 105 -0.13 4.86 -7.59
N VAL A 106 -1.04 3.92 -7.85
CA VAL A 106 -1.04 2.60 -7.23
C VAL A 106 -1.15 1.54 -8.32
N ARG A 107 -0.37 0.47 -8.19
CA ARG A 107 -0.39 -0.62 -9.16
C ARG A 107 -0.16 -1.95 -8.46
N ILE A 108 -0.90 -2.98 -8.88
CA ILE A 108 -0.77 -4.34 -8.35
C ILE A 108 0.26 -5.10 -9.17
N PHE A 109 1.10 -5.87 -8.46
CA PHE A 109 2.09 -6.78 -9.04
C PHE A 109 1.99 -8.14 -8.38
N SER A 110 2.32 -9.20 -9.11
CA SER A 110 2.34 -10.55 -8.56
C SER A 110 3.76 -11.09 -8.32
N ASP A 111 4.79 -10.31 -8.67
CA ASP A 111 6.18 -10.65 -8.35
C ASP A 111 6.93 -9.41 -7.88
N GLU A 112 7.84 -9.62 -6.94
CA GLU A 112 8.58 -8.54 -6.29
C GLU A 112 9.49 -7.79 -7.28
N LYS A 113 10.13 -8.52 -8.17
CA LYS A 113 11.06 -7.92 -9.13
C LYS A 113 10.39 -6.87 -10.01
N SER A 114 9.21 -7.20 -10.54
CA SER A 114 8.44 -6.27 -11.36
C SER A 114 7.97 -5.06 -10.56
N ALA A 115 7.54 -5.29 -9.32
CA ALA A 115 7.09 -4.21 -8.44
C ALA A 115 8.21 -3.22 -8.16
N VAL A 116 9.40 -3.72 -7.80
CA VAL A 116 10.56 -2.87 -7.52
C VAL A 116 11.02 -2.13 -8.77
N ALA A 117 11.03 -2.80 -9.93
CA ALA A 117 11.40 -2.14 -11.20
C ALA A 117 10.48 -0.95 -11.49
N TRP A 118 9.18 -1.12 -11.30
CA TRP A 118 8.21 -0.03 -11.51
C TRP A 118 8.41 1.11 -10.52
N LEU A 119 8.70 0.81 -9.25
CA LEU A 119 8.95 1.83 -8.24
C LEU A 119 10.17 2.69 -8.57
N ASN A 120 11.16 2.11 -9.23
CA ASN A 120 12.42 2.79 -9.54
C ASN A 120 12.43 3.51 -10.89
N LEU A 121 11.32 3.53 -11.59
CA LEU A 121 11.22 4.26 -12.86
C LEU A 121 11.37 5.78 -12.65
#